data_57edc8b927106ab3a350c3185f36301e
#
_entry.id   57edc8b927106ab3a350c3185f36301e
#
_cell.length_a   1.000
_cell.length_b   1.000
_cell.length_c   1.000
_cell.angle_alpha   90.00
_cell.angle_beta   90.00
_cell.angle_gamma   90.00
#
_symmetry.space_group_name_H-M   'P 1'
#
loop_
_entity.id
_entity.type
_entity.pdbx_description
1 polymer ?
#
loop_
_entity_poly.entity_id
_entity_poly.type
_entity_poly.pdbx_seq_one_letter_code
_entity_poly.pdbx_strand_id
1 'polypeptide(L)'
;DVYKRQLGLLCVPLVIRTTEEALKAIPDSMREGSRALGATKLQTIWHVILPMGMPNIITGLILALGRVSGETAPILFTCAAYFLPQLPTGILDQCMALPYHLYVISTSGTDMEAQLPLAYGTALVLIMIILLVNLLANALRKYFEKRVKTN
;
A
#
# COMPACT_ATOMS: atom_id res chain seq x y z
N ASP A 1 -0.39 -19.86 -0.71
CA ASP A 1 -0.10 -18.45 -0.66
C ASP A 1 0.18 -17.70 -1.96
N VAL A 2 -0.48 -18.13 -3.01
CA VAL A 2 -0.47 -17.46 -4.30
C VAL A 2 -1.02 -16.03 -4.14
N TYR A 3 -2.04 -15.84 -3.30
CA TYR A 3 -2.70 -14.56 -3.06
C TYR A 3 -1.77 -13.48 -2.47
N LYS A 4 -1.02 -13.78 -1.42
CA LYS A 4 -0.09 -12.80 -0.81
C LYS A 4 1.00 -12.36 -1.77
N ARG A 5 1.50 -13.30 -2.58
CA ARG A 5 2.50 -13.01 -3.63
C ARG A 5 1.89 -12.18 -4.76
N GLN A 6 0.66 -12.46 -5.15
CA GLN A 6 -0.02 -11.74 -6.23
C GLN A 6 -0.33 -10.29 -5.84
N LEU A 7 -0.83 -10.04 -4.62
CA LEU A 7 -1.00 -8.68 -4.11
C LEU A 7 0.32 -7.92 -4.04
N GLY A 8 1.40 -8.59 -3.61
CA GLY A 8 2.73 -8.01 -3.64
C GLY A 8 3.17 -7.63 -5.05
N LEU A 9 2.98 -8.53 -6.03
CA LEU A 9 3.31 -8.29 -7.43
C LEU A 9 2.51 -7.14 -8.05
N LEU A 10 1.24 -6.97 -7.69
CA LEU A 10 0.41 -5.86 -8.13
C LEU A 10 0.89 -4.50 -7.58
N CYS A 11 1.47 -4.48 -6.37
CA CYS A 11 2.02 -3.26 -5.79
C CYS A 11 3.33 -2.83 -6.46
N VAL A 12 4.15 -3.78 -6.91
CA VAL A 12 5.51 -3.51 -7.41
C VAL A 12 5.54 -2.47 -8.53
N PRO A 13 4.75 -2.56 -9.62
CA PRO A 13 4.78 -1.57 -10.68
C PRO A 13 4.40 -0.17 -10.20
N LEU A 14 3.42 -0.07 -9.29
CA LEU A 14 2.99 1.22 -8.75
C LEU A 14 4.07 1.84 -7.87
N VAL A 15 4.70 1.06 -7.00
CA VAL A 15 5.80 1.52 -6.13
C VAL A 15 7.01 1.93 -6.97
N ILE A 16 7.38 1.16 -8.00
CA ILE A 16 8.46 1.51 -8.92
C ILE A 16 8.17 2.85 -9.59
N ARG A 17 6.97 3.01 -10.16
CA ARG A 17 6.59 4.22 -10.89
C ARG A 17 6.59 5.46 -10.00
N THR A 18 5.98 5.38 -8.84
CA THR A 18 5.93 6.52 -7.90
C THR A 18 7.31 6.84 -7.33
N THR A 19 8.16 5.85 -7.10
CA THR A 19 9.54 6.06 -6.67
C THR A 19 10.37 6.72 -7.78
N GLU A 20 10.24 6.28 -9.01
CA GLU A 20 10.90 6.89 -10.18
C GLU A 20 10.50 8.36 -10.33
N GLU A 21 9.20 8.67 -10.26
CA GLU A 21 8.69 10.03 -10.33
C GLU A 21 9.19 10.90 -9.17
N ALA A 22 9.22 10.35 -7.94
CA ALA A 22 9.74 11.03 -6.76
C ALA A 22 11.21 11.41 -6.90
N LEU A 23 12.02 10.50 -7.47
CA LEU A 23 13.45 10.74 -7.67
C LEU A 23 13.73 11.68 -8.86
N LYS A 24 12.89 11.64 -9.91
CA LYS A 24 12.98 12.56 -11.05
C LYS A 24 12.57 13.99 -10.70
N ALA A 25 11.69 14.16 -9.72
CA ALA A 25 11.27 15.49 -9.27
C ALA A 25 12.36 16.28 -8.53
N ILE A 26 13.48 15.64 -8.17
CA ILE A 26 14.60 16.31 -7.50
C ILE A 26 15.43 17.08 -8.55
N PRO A 27 15.67 18.40 -8.33
CA PRO A 27 16.45 19.22 -9.25
C PRO A 27 17.84 18.68 -9.54
N ASP A 28 18.29 18.73 -10.78
CA ASP A 28 19.62 18.25 -11.19
C ASP A 28 20.75 19.06 -10.54
N SER A 29 20.51 20.32 -10.20
CA SER A 29 21.46 21.15 -9.45
C SER A 29 21.93 20.52 -8.15
N MET A 30 21.08 19.75 -7.45
CA MET A 30 21.46 19.03 -6.23
C MET A 30 22.40 17.86 -6.53
N ARG A 31 22.21 17.22 -7.67
CA ARG A 31 23.09 16.13 -8.14
C ARG A 31 24.45 16.66 -8.58
N GLU A 32 24.44 17.74 -9.32
CA GLU A 32 25.66 18.41 -9.83
C GLU A 32 26.45 19.03 -8.68
N GLY A 33 25.79 19.73 -7.76
CA GLY A 33 26.44 20.31 -6.57
C GLY A 33 27.14 19.27 -5.71
N SER A 34 26.50 18.13 -5.45
CA SER A 34 27.13 17.03 -4.70
C SER A 34 28.36 16.47 -5.42
N ARG A 35 28.30 16.31 -6.74
CA ARG A 35 29.44 15.83 -7.54
C ARG A 35 30.56 16.85 -7.62
N ALA A 36 30.25 18.14 -7.69
CA ALA A 36 31.24 19.21 -7.69
C ALA A 36 32.06 19.23 -6.39
N LEU A 37 31.46 18.78 -5.28
CA LEU A 37 32.15 18.60 -4.01
C LEU A 37 32.97 17.28 -3.93
N GLY A 38 33.07 16.54 -5.04
CA GLY A 38 33.86 15.31 -5.12
C GLY A 38 33.14 14.04 -4.69
N ALA A 39 31.82 14.09 -4.43
CA ALA A 39 31.05 12.91 -4.09
C ALA A 39 30.90 11.95 -5.28
N THR A 40 31.05 10.66 -5.02
CA THR A 40 30.76 9.63 -6.03
C THR A 40 29.27 9.55 -6.34
N LYS A 41 28.90 8.99 -7.49
CA LYS A 41 27.50 8.81 -7.90
C LYS A 41 26.69 8.07 -6.82
N LEU A 42 27.27 7.07 -6.19
CA LEU A 42 26.60 6.26 -5.17
C LEU A 42 26.41 7.06 -3.87
N GLN A 43 27.40 7.84 -3.46
CA GLN A 43 27.29 8.75 -2.32
C GLN A 43 26.23 9.81 -2.53
N THR A 44 26.17 10.42 -3.72
CA THR A 44 25.11 11.38 -4.09
C THR A 44 23.73 10.76 -3.96
N ILE A 45 23.53 9.51 -4.45
CA ILE A 45 22.23 8.84 -4.36
C ILE A 45 21.84 8.62 -2.90
N TRP A 46 22.71 8.05 -2.09
CA TRP A 46 22.39 7.66 -0.72
C TRP A 46 22.25 8.84 0.26
N HIS A 47 23.09 9.87 0.12
CA HIS A 47 23.14 10.96 1.10
C HIS A 47 22.36 12.21 0.67
N VAL A 48 22.06 12.37 -0.64
CA VAL A 48 21.34 13.56 -1.13
C VAL A 48 20.01 13.18 -1.74
N ILE A 49 20.02 12.35 -2.78
CA ILE A 49 18.83 12.09 -3.58
C ILE A 49 17.77 11.29 -2.81
N LEU A 50 18.17 10.19 -2.20
CA LEU A 50 17.24 9.31 -1.49
C LEU A 50 16.58 10.00 -0.29
N PRO A 51 17.29 10.70 0.61
CA PRO A 51 16.66 11.44 1.69
C PRO A 51 15.69 12.52 1.21
N MET A 52 16.03 13.25 0.16
CA MET A 52 15.16 14.29 -0.41
C MET A 52 13.91 13.69 -1.09
N GLY A 53 14.01 12.52 -1.70
CA GLY A 53 12.91 11.81 -2.34
C GLY A 53 11.98 11.07 -1.37
N MET A 54 12.42 10.80 -0.13
CA MET A 54 11.69 9.98 0.84
C MET A 54 10.25 10.40 1.09
N PRO A 55 9.89 11.69 1.27
CA PRO A 55 8.51 12.09 1.47
C PRO A 55 7.59 11.69 0.32
N ASN A 56 8.07 11.84 -0.91
CA ASN A 56 7.32 11.49 -2.11
C ASN A 56 7.24 9.97 -2.32
N ILE A 57 8.31 9.24 -2.01
CA ILE A 57 8.32 7.77 -2.03
C ILE A 57 7.30 7.21 -1.03
N ILE A 58 7.27 7.76 0.20
CA ILE A 58 6.29 7.36 1.22
C ILE A 58 4.86 7.64 0.73
N THR A 59 4.63 8.76 0.06
CA THR A 59 3.32 9.06 -0.55
C THR A 59 2.93 7.99 -1.57
N GLY A 60 3.86 7.57 -2.42
CA GLY A 60 3.62 6.49 -3.37
C GLY A 60 3.29 5.15 -2.72
N LEU A 61 3.99 4.81 -1.63
CA LEU A 61 3.69 3.62 -0.83
C LEU A 61 2.29 3.67 -0.21
N ILE A 62 1.88 4.83 0.31
CA ILE A 62 0.53 5.03 0.87
C ILE A 62 -0.54 4.79 -0.20
N LEU A 63 -0.35 5.36 -1.40
CA LEU A 63 -1.27 5.18 -2.52
C LEU A 63 -1.33 3.70 -2.95
N ALA A 64 -0.20 3.00 -2.98
CA ALA A 64 -0.13 1.58 -3.28
C ALA A 64 -0.90 0.73 -2.24
N LEU A 65 -0.72 1.01 -0.95
CA LEU A 65 -1.42 0.32 0.13
C LEU A 65 -2.94 0.58 0.07
N GLY A 66 -3.35 1.83 -0.16
CA GLY A 66 -4.76 2.19 -0.31
C GLY A 66 -5.43 1.43 -1.46
N ARG A 67 -4.75 1.31 -2.60
CA ARG A 67 -5.25 0.57 -3.75
C ARG A 67 -5.41 -0.92 -3.44
N VAL A 68 -4.38 -1.55 -2.91
CA VAL A 68 -4.38 -3.00 -2.60
C VAL A 68 -5.43 -3.36 -1.55
N SER A 69 -5.70 -2.47 -0.60
CA SER A 69 -6.72 -2.71 0.43
C SER A 69 -8.13 -2.86 -0.13
N GLY A 70 -8.40 -2.32 -1.33
CA GLY A 70 -9.71 -2.41 -2.00
C GLY A 70 -9.79 -3.41 -3.17
N GLU A 71 -8.68 -4.06 -3.52
CA GLU A 71 -8.65 -4.98 -4.68
C GLU A 71 -9.39 -6.29 -4.38
N THR A 72 -10.48 -6.52 -5.12
CA THR A 72 -11.30 -7.74 -5.04
C THR A 72 -11.07 -8.69 -6.21
N ALA A 73 -10.83 -8.16 -7.41
CA ALA A 73 -10.77 -8.95 -8.64
C ALA A 73 -9.65 -10.01 -8.65
N PRO A 74 -8.40 -9.73 -8.24
CA PRO A 74 -7.37 -10.77 -8.18
C PRO A 74 -7.71 -11.88 -7.19
N ILE A 75 -8.39 -11.54 -6.10
CA ILE A 75 -8.79 -12.49 -5.06
C ILE A 75 -9.84 -13.46 -5.58
N LEU A 76 -10.79 -12.96 -6.37
CA LEU A 76 -11.85 -13.76 -6.99
C LEU A 76 -11.28 -14.89 -7.85
N PHE A 77 -10.19 -14.64 -8.58
CA PHE A 77 -9.56 -15.62 -9.48
C PHE A 77 -8.55 -16.54 -8.81
N THR A 78 -8.06 -16.21 -7.62
CA THR A 78 -6.97 -16.96 -6.95
C THR A 78 -7.41 -17.78 -5.74
N CYS A 79 -8.71 -18.02 -5.59
CA CYS A 79 -9.29 -18.89 -4.55
C CYS A 79 -8.89 -18.48 -3.11
N ALA A 80 -9.15 -17.23 -2.73
CA ALA A 80 -9.20 -16.90 -1.32
C ALA A 80 -10.36 -17.65 -0.67
N ALA A 81 -10.14 -18.19 0.52
CA ALA A 81 -11.20 -18.87 1.23
C ALA A 81 -12.35 -17.90 1.51
N TYR A 82 -13.57 -18.30 1.16
CA TYR A 82 -14.78 -17.53 1.44
C TYR A 82 -15.05 -17.45 2.94
N PHE A 83 -14.82 -18.56 3.64
CA PHE A 83 -15.05 -18.69 5.08
C PHE A 83 -13.93 -19.52 5.70
N LEU A 84 -13.31 -18.98 6.74
CA LEU A 84 -12.34 -19.67 7.56
C LEU A 84 -12.83 -19.66 9.00
N PRO A 85 -13.15 -20.83 9.59
CA PRO A 85 -13.60 -20.91 10.98
C PRO A 85 -12.49 -20.65 12.00
N GLN A 86 -11.24 -20.68 11.57
CA GLN A 86 -10.06 -20.48 12.42
C GLN A 86 -9.15 -19.39 11.86
N LEU A 87 -8.51 -18.66 12.76
CA LEU A 87 -7.50 -17.68 12.39
C LEU A 87 -6.25 -18.37 11.83
N PRO A 88 -5.60 -17.81 10.79
CA PRO A 88 -4.38 -18.36 10.24
C PRO A 88 -3.27 -18.37 11.32
N THR A 89 -2.63 -19.51 11.50
CA THR A 89 -1.53 -19.72 12.46
C THR A 89 -0.16 -19.55 11.84
N GLY A 90 -0.06 -19.63 10.50
CA GLY A 90 1.18 -19.54 9.75
C GLY A 90 1.12 -18.52 8.60
N ILE A 91 2.32 -18.10 8.14
CA ILE A 91 2.45 -17.19 6.99
C ILE A 91 1.94 -17.85 5.70
N LEU A 92 1.90 -19.16 5.65
CA LEU A 92 1.48 -19.94 4.48
C LEU A 92 0.01 -20.37 4.53
N ASP A 93 -0.70 -20.11 5.61
CA ASP A 93 -2.10 -20.50 5.76
C ASP A 93 -3.02 -19.65 4.88
N GLN A 94 -4.16 -20.19 4.54
CA GLN A 94 -5.19 -19.45 3.82
C GLN A 94 -5.70 -18.30 4.69
N CYS A 95 -5.99 -17.17 4.08
CA CYS A 95 -6.59 -16.03 4.77
C CYS A 95 -7.85 -15.57 4.03
N MET A 96 -8.80 -15.04 4.81
CA MET A 96 -10.00 -14.41 4.29
C MET A 96 -9.72 -12.92 4.11
N ALA A 97 -10.10 -12.37 2.96
CA ALA A 97 -9.98 -10.95 2.67
C ALA A 97 -11.34 -10.27 2.81
N LEU A 98 -11.42 -9.19 3.59
CA LEU A 98 -12.65 -8.42 3.81
C LEU A 98 -13.32 -7.94 2.50
N PRO A 99 -12.59 -7.42 1.48
CA PRO A 99 -13.22 -7.02 0.22
C PRO A 99 -13.88 -8.18 -0.51
N TYR A 100 -13.25 -9.36 -0.50
CA TYR A 100 -13.83 -10.56 -1.11
C TYR A 100 -15.05 -11.07 -0.33
N HIS A 101 -14.97 -11.08 0.99
CA HIS A 101 -16.09 -11.44 1.85
C HIS A 101 -17.32 -10.53 1.61
N LEU A 102 -17.08 -9.22 1.56
CA LEU A 102 -18.12 -8.24 1.22
C LEU A 102 -18.75 -8.53 -0.16
N TYR A 103 -17.92 -8.79 -1.17
CA TYR A 103 -18.39 -9.12 -2.50
C TYR A 103 -19.29 -10.37 -2.50
N VAL A 104 -18.86 -11.44 -1.87
CA VAL A 104 -19.62 -12.71 -1.86
C VAL A 104 -20.94 -12.54 -1.09
N ILE A 105 -20.96 -11.90 0.07
CA ILE A 105 -22.21 -11.65 0.81
C ILE A 105 -23.18 -10.79 -0.01
N SER A 106 -22.65 -9.82 -0.78
CA SER A 106 -23.49 -8.92 -1.58
C SER A 106 -24.00 -9.55 -2.88
N THR A 107 -23.38 -10.62 -3.38
CA THR A 107 -23.70 -11.16 -4.72
C THR A 107 -24.23 -12.59 -4.71
N SER A 108 -23.90 -13.39 -3.70
CA SER A 108 -24.14 -14.84 -3.69
C SER A 108 -25.03 -15.33 -2.56
N GLY A 109 -25.67 -14.43 -1.83
CA GLY A 109 -26.58 -14.76 -0.74
C GLY A 109 -27.93 -15.28 -1.21
N THR A 110 -28.39 -16.40 -0.65
CA THR A 110 -29.71 -16.97 -0.89
C THR A 110 -30.85 -16.13 -0.27
N ASP A 111 -30.52 -15.31 0.73
CA ASP A 111 -31.43 -14.40 1.42
C ASP A 111 -30.77 -13.02 1.54
N MET A 112 -31.01 -12.19 0.55
CA MET A 112 -30.37 -10.87 0.43
C MET A 112 -30.76 -9.94 1.59
N GLU A 113 -32.00 -9.99 2.06
CA GLU A 113 -32.45 -9.10 3.11
C GLU A 113 -31.83 -9.43 4.47
N ALA A 114 -31.67 -10.71 4.77
CA ALA A 114 -31.01 -11.15 6.00
C ALA A 114 -29.49 -10.87 6.03
N GLN A 115 -28.85 -10.81 4.87
CA GLN A 115 -27.40 -10.59 4.77
C GLN A 115 -26.99 -9.11 4.65
N LEU A 116 -27.92 -8.22 4.32
CA LEU A 116 -27.67 -6.78 4.21
C LEU A 116 -27.02 -6.16 5.46
N PRO A 117 -27.47 -6.42 6.70
CA PRO A 117 -26.85 -5.86 7.88
C PRO A 117 -25.38 -6.28 8.05
N LEU A 118 -25.07 -7.55 7.70
CA LEU A 118 -23.71 -8.08 7.76
C LEU A 118 -22.82 -7.46 6.67
N ALA A 119 -23.35 -7.25 5.48
CA ALA A 119 -22.65 -6.57 4.38
C ALA A 119 -22.32 -5.12 4.76
N TYR A 120 -23.26 -4.37 5.32
CA TYR A 120 -23.00 -3.00 5.80
C TYR A 120 -21.99 -2.97 6.95
N GLY A 121 -22.07 -3.90 7.89
CA GLY A 121 -21.09 -4.02 8.96
C GLY A 121 -19.67 -4.30 8.43
N THR A 122 -19.53 -5.21 7.48
CA THR A 122 -18.25 -5.54 6.82
C THR A 122 -17.71 -4.34 6.04
N ALA A 123 -18.56 -3.64 5.31
CA ALA A 123 -18.18 -2.43 4.57
C ALA A 123 -17.69 -1.33 5.53
N LEU A 124 -18.38 -1.11 6.64
CA LEU A 124 -18.00 -0.13 7.64
C LEU A 124 -16.61 -0.44 8.24
N VAL A 125 -16.38 -1.70 8.62
CA VAL A 125 -15.08 -2.13 9.15
C VAL A 125 -13.97 -1.93 8.12
N LEU A 126 -14.22 -2.29 6.86
CA LEU A 126 -13.25 -2.10 5.78
C LEU A 126 -12.89 -0.62 5.58
N ILE A 127 -13.90 0.26 5.55
CA ILE A 127 -13.69 1.71 5.42
C ILE A 127 -12.89 2.24 6.62
N MET A 128 -13.23 1.83 7.84
CA MET A 128 -12.49 2.26 9.03
C MET A 128 -11.03 1.84 9.00
N ILE A 129 -10.73 0.60 8.59
CA ILE A 129 -9.35 0.10 8.46
C ILE A 129 -8.58 0.95 7.43
N ILE A 130 -9.18 1.19 6.25
CA ILE A 130 -8.55 1.98 5.18
C ILE A 130 -8.29 3.42 5.66
N LEU A 131 -9.25 4.05 6.32
CA LEU A 131 -9.07 5.39 6.88
C LEU A 131 -7.96 5.44 7.92
N LEU A 132 -7.91 4.47 8.81
CA LEU A 132 -6.89 4.39 9.86
C LEU A 132 -5.49 4.21 9.27
N VAL A 133 -5.34 3.31 8.31
CA VAL A 133 -4.07 3.11 7.59
C VAL A 133 -3.64 4.39 6.88
N ASN A 134 -4.56 5.07 6.19
CA ASN A 134 -4.27 6.33 5.50
C ASN A 134 -3.89 7.45 6.47
N LEU A 135 -4.55 7.55 7.63
CA LEU A 135 -4.20 8.54 8.66
C LEU A 135 -2.79 8.29 9.22
N LEU A 136 -2.47 7.04 9.57
CA LEU A 136 -1.13 6.65 10.04
C LEU A 136 -0.06 6.95 9.00
N ALA A 137 -0.32 6.61 7.75
CA ALA A 137 0.58 6.84 6.64
C ALA A 137 0.81 8.34 6.40
N ASN A 138 -0.23 9.18 6.45
CA ASN A 138 -0.12 10.63 6.36
C ASN A 138 0.65 11.23 7.56
N ALA A 139 0.48 10.69 8.76
CA ALA A 139 1.25 11.11 9.93
C ALA A 139 2.75 10.81 9.76
N LEU A 140 3.08 9.61 9.27
CA LEU A 140 4.46 9.23 8.93
C LEU A 140 5.06 10.15 7.86
N ARG A 141 4.32 10.43 6.79
CA ARG A 141 4.74 11.37 5.75
C ARG A 141 5.10 12.73 6.35
N LYS A 142 4.22 13.34 7.15
CA LYS A 142 4.47 14.63 7.79
C LYS A 142 5.70 14.61 8.70
N TYR A 143 5.94 13.49 9.39
CA TYR A 143 7.12 13.32 10.23
C TYR A 143 8.42 13.36 9.40
N PHE A 144 8.46 12.66 8.26
CA PHE A 144 9.61 12.65 7.37
C PHE A 144 9.81 14.00 6.66
N GLU A 145 8.73 14.66 6.22
CA GLU A 145 8.81 16.01 5.63
C GLU A 145 9.45 17.03 6.57
N LYS A 146 9.12 16.98 7.88
CA LYS A 146 9.73 17.85 8.88
C LYS A 146 11.22 17.59 9.03
N ARG A 147 11.66 16.34 9.04
CA ARG A 147 13.10 15.99 9.15
C ARG A 147 13.92 16.47 7.95
N VAL A 148 13.37 16.38 6.74
CA VAL A 148 14.08 16.83 5.53
C VAL A 148 14.19 18.35 5.46
N LYS A 149 13.24 19.11 6.04
CA LYS A 149 13.30 20.58 6.09
C LYS A 149 14.20 21.15 7.18
N THR A 150 14.61 20.35 8.16
CA THR A 150 15.39 20.81 9.32
C THR A 150 16.88 20.54 9.17
N ASN A 151 17.29 19.75 8.16
CA ASN A 151 18.67 19.54 7.72
C ASN A 151 18.95 20.29 6.41
#